data_593add213948f9bca388481cbb242074
#
_entry.id   593add213948f9bca388481cbb242074
#
_cell.length_a   1.000
_cell.length_b   1.000
_cell.length_c   1.000
_cell.angle_alpha   90.00
_cell.angle_beta   90.00
_cell.angle_gamma   90.00
#
_symmetry.space_group_name_H-M   'P 1'
#
loop_
_entity.id
_entity.type
_entity.pdbx_description
1 polymer ?
#
loop_
_entity_poly.entity_id
_entity_poly.type
_entity_poly.pdbx_seq_one_letter_code
_entity_poly.pdbx_strand_id
1 'polypeptide(L)'
;MRRLRLPYSQAEEMFLRMVFNVVIRNQDDHTKNISFLMDNVGKWRLSPAYDLGFAYNPKGAWTNTHQMSINGKFDDITRKDLQAFAISNNIKNANEIIDKVCEVTSKWPEMAKNCGVPKEMIDARLPYMLLNI
;
A
#
# COMPACT_ATOMS: atom_id res chain seq x y z
N MET A 1 -12.01 -8.73 6.92
CA MET A 1 -12.48 -9.22 5.60
C MET A 1 -13.12 -10.61 5.70
N ARG A 2 -12.46 -11.64 6.28
CA ARG A 2 -13.04 -13.00 6.42
C ARG A 2 -14.38 -12.99 7.17
N ARG A 3 -14.49 -12.27 8.30
CA ARG A 3 -15.73 -12.15 9.07
C ARG A 3 -16.88 -11.52 8.28
N LEU A 4 -16.58 -10.63 7.33
CA LEU A 4 -17.57 -9.98 6.46
C LEU A 4 -17.87 -10.80 5.20
N ARG A 5 -17.25 -11.97 5.03
CA ARG A 5 -17.39 -12.86 3.86
C ARG A 5 -17.19 -12.15 2.52
N LEU A 6 -16.20 -11.26 2.47
CA LEU A 6 -15.88 -10.50 1.26
C LEU A 6 -15.30 -11.44 0.19
N PRO A 7 -15.62 -11.19 -1.10
CA PRO A 7 -15.10 -12.00 -2.20
C PRO A 7 -13.58 -11.88 -2.33
N TYR A 8 -12.96 -12.87 -2.95
CA TYR A 8 -11.52 -12.97 -3.13
C TYR A 8 -10.91 -11.73 -3.82
N SER A 9 -11.60 -11.18 -4.83
CA SER A 9 -11.16 -9.95 -5.51
C SER A 9 -10.94 -8.76 -4.57
N GLN A 10 -11.70 -8.67 -3.47
CA GLN A 10 -11.49 -7.60 -2.49
C GLN A 10 -10.32 -7.91 -1.55
N ALA A 11 -9.96 -9.18 -1.37
CA ALA A 11 -8.74 -9.54 -0.66
C ALA A 11 -7.49 -9.20 -1.51
N GLU A 12 -7.55 -9.43 -2.82
CA GLU A 12 -6.50 -8.99 -3.76
C GLU A 12 -6.36 -7.47 -3.78
N GLU A 13 -7.48 -6.74 -3.86
CA GLU A 13 -7.50 -5.28 -3.78
C GLU A 13 -6.85 -4.77 -2.48
N MET A 14 -7.15 -5.40 -1.35
CA MET A 14 -6.55 -5.03 -0.08
C MET A 14 -5.05 -5.31 -0.05
N PHE A 15 -4.61 -6.42 -0.64
CA PHE A 15 -3.18 -6.74 -0.79
C PHE A 15 -2.49 -5.72 -1.70
N LEU A 16 -3.11 -5.33 -2.81
CA LEU A 16 -2.59 -4.30 -3.72
C LEU A 16 -2.39 -2.97 -2.97
N ARG A 17 -3.36 -2.52 -2.16
CA ARG A 17 -3.22 -1.30 -1.35
C ARG A 17 -2.09 -1.39 -0.33
N MET A 18 -1.94 -2.55 0.31
CA MET A 18 -0.85 -2.81 1.24
C MET A 18 0.51 -2.72 0.54
N VAL A 19 0.68 -3.38 -0.61
CA VAL A 19 1.91 -3.31 -1.42
C VAL A 19 2.18 -1.87 -1.86
N PHE A 20 1.15 -1.14 -2.29
CA PHE A 20 1.27 0.25 -2.68
C PHE A 20 1.79 1.12 -1.52
N ASN A 21 1.22 0.98 -0.32
CA ASN A 21 1.69 1.70 0.87
C ASN A 21 3.17 1.44 1.17
N VAL A 22 3.62 0.19 1.03
CA VAL A 22 5.03 -0.19 1.22
C VAL A 22 5.91 0.47 0.16
N VAL A 23 5.56 0.33 -1.11
CA VAL A 23 6.38 0.78 -2.24
C VAL A 23 6.53 2.30 -2.27
N ILE A 24 5.44 3.05 -2.04
CA ILE A 24 5.49 4.53 -2.02
C ILE A 24 5.93 5.11 -0.67
N ARG A 25 6.19 4.30 0.35
CA ARG A 25 6.48 4.75 1.72
C ARG A 25 5.33 5.55 2.33
N ASN A 26 4.11 5.06 2.21
CA ASN A 26 2.98 5.54 3.01
C ASN A 26 3.06 4.90 4.40
N GLN A 27 3.77 5.53 5.33
CA GLN A 27 3.97 5.02 6.68
C GLN A 27 2.96 5.57 7.70
N ASP A 28 1.95 6.28 7.22
CA ASP A 28 0.74 6.60 7.99
C ASP A 28 -0.41 5.61 7.68
N ASP A 29 -0.06 4.37 7.43
CA ASP A 29 -0.94 3.28 6.99
C ASP A 29 -1.75 2.64 8.14
N HIS A 30 -2.25 3.45 9.06
CA HIS A 30 -3.01 2.96 10.21
C HIS A 30 -4.38 2.37 9.83
N THR A 31 -4.95 1.58 10.75
CA THR A 31 -6.20 0.82 10.52
C THR A 31 -7.42 1.69 10.18
N LYS A 32 -7.44 2.98 10.53
CA LYS A 32 -8.53 3.91 10.21
C LYS A 32 -8.58 4.27 8.71
N ASN A 33 -7.49 4.02 7.95
CA ASN A 33 -7.44 4.21 6.51
C ASN A 33 -8.04 3.02 5.73
N ILE A 34 -8.68 2.10 6.46
CA ILE A 34 -9.40 0.96 5.89
C ILE A 34 -10.83 0.99 6.42
N SER A 35 -11.81 1.02 5.52
CA SER A 35 -13.21 0.98 5.89
C SER A 35 -14.02 0.08 4.97
N PHE A 36 -15.22 -0.26 5.44
CA PHE A 36 -16.15 -1.14 4.73
C PHE A 36 -17.50 -0.45 4.63
N LEU A 37 -18.18 -0.65 3.51
CA LEU A 37 -19.51 -0.14 3.26
C LEU A 37 -20.50 -1.30 3.30
N MET A 38 -21.67 -1.07 3.87
CA MET A 38 -22.80 -2.00 3.86
C MET A 38 -23.93 -1.38 3.07
N ASP A 39 -24.50 -2.15 2.15
CA ASP A 39 -25.68 -1.72 1.42
C ASP A 39 -26.97 -1.94 2.26
N ASN A 40 -28.12 -1.52 1.70
CA ASN A 40 -29.42 -1.59 2.36
C ASN A 40 -29.98 -3.02 2.54
N VAL A 41 -29.31 -4.03 1.94
CA VAL A 41 -29.67 -5.46 2.11
C VAL A 41 -28.63 -6.20 2.98
N GLY A 42 -27.73 -5.46 3.64
CA GLY A 42 -26.75 -6.01 4.58
C GLY A 42 -25.51 -6.62 3.93
N LYS A 43 -25.24 -6.37 2.63
CA LYS A 43 -24.06 -6.86 1.95
C LYS A 43 -22.89 -5.91 2.15
N TRP A 44 -21.78 -6.44 2.65
CA TRP A 44 -20.56 -5.69 2.89
C TRP A 44 -19.62 -5.68 1.68
N ARG A 45 -18.90 -4.59 1.53
CA ARG A 45 -17.81 -4.44 0.57
C ARG A 45 -16.70 -3.55 1.12
N LEU A 46 -15.49 -3.70 0.60
CA LEU A 46 -14.39 -2.77 0.87
C LEU A 46 -14.76 -1.38 0.32
N SER A 47 -14.47 -0.32 1.08
CA SER A 47 -14.64 1.05 0.58
C SER A 47 -13.70 1.34 -0.59
N PRO A 48 -13.96 2.36 -1.41
CA PRO A 48 -12.93 2.94 -2.25
C PRO A 48 -11.67 3.26 -1.43
N ALA A 49 -10.52 3.23 -2.08
CA ALA A 49 -9.26 3.59 -1.44
C ALA A 49 -9.23 5.09 -1.11
N TYR A 50 -8.66 5.44 0.02
CA TYR A 50 -8.44 6.82 0.44
C TYR A 50 -7.17 6.90 1.27
N ASP A 51 -6.64 8.11 1.43
CA ASP A 51 -5.42 8.39 2.19
C ASP A 51 -4.21 7.56 1.74
N LEU A 52 -4.09 7.39 0.43
CA LEU A 52 -2.97 6.70 -0.22
C LEU A 52 -1.99 7.76 -0.77
N GLY A 53 -0.96 8.06 -0.01
CA GLY A 53 0.03 9.06 -0.38
C GLY A 53 1.40 8.78 0.24
N PHE A 54 2.43 9.47 -0.24
CA PHE A 54 3.74 9.43 0.38
C PHE A 54 3.67 10.07 1.77
N ALA A 55 3.99 9.30 2.81
CA ALA A 55 3.99 9.74 4.21
C ALA A 55 5.19 9.13 4.93
N TYR A 56 6.39 9.56 4.59
CA TYR A 56 7.62 9.11 5.23
C TYR A 56 8.44 10.29 5.75
N ASN A 57 8.77 10.25 7.03
CA ASN A 57 9.70 11.16 7.66
C ASN A 57 10.65 10.36 8.57
N PRO A 58 11.91 10.15 8.16
CA PRO A 58 12.86 9.34 8.95
C PRO A 58 13.17 9.92 10.33
N LYS A 59 12.88 11.20 10.56
CA LYS A 59 13.05 11.90 11.84
C LYS A 59 11.71 12.12 12.56
N GLY A 60 10.60 11.69 11.97
CA GLY A 60 9.27 11.85 12.54
C GLY A 60 8.97 10.78 13.60
N ALA A 61 8.18 11.15 14.61
CA ALA A 61 7.76 10.21 15.65
C ALA A 61 6.68 9.20 15.16
N TRP A 62 5.96 9.54 14.10
CA TRP A 62 4.77 8.80 13.65
C TRP A 62 4.91 8.10 12.30
N THR A 63 5.74 8.66 11.41
CA THR A 63 5.88 8.16 10.03
C THR A 63 7.31 7.75 9.69
N ASN A 64 8.11 7.42 10.68
CA ASN A 64 9.44 6.83 10.51
C ASN A 64 9.38 5.32 10.24
N THR A 65 8.29 4.65 10.65
CA THR A 65 7.97 3.24 10.34
C THR A 65 6.50 3.11 9.98
N HIS A 66 6.11 2.00 9.38
CA HIS A 66 4.71 1.66 9.16
C HIS A 66 3.92 1.57 10.46
N GLN A 67 2.63 1.93 10.44
CA GLN A 67 1.73 1.78 11.59
C GLN A 67 1.12 0.37 11.65
N MET A 68 1.08 -0.33 10.54
CA MET A 68 0.63 -1.73 10.46
C MET A 68 1.81 -2.65 10.16
N SER A 69 1.88 -3.77 10.88
CA SER A 69 2.94 -4.76 10.64
C SER A 69 2.61 -5.64 9.43
N ILE A 70 3.65 -5.98 8.66
CA ILE A 70 3.61 -6.97 7.59
C ILE A 70 4.62 -8.07 7.95
N ASN A 71 4.16 -9.30 8.07
CA ASN A 71 4.97 -10.43 8.53
C ASN A 71 5.70 -10.15 9.85
N GLY A 72 5.05 -9.40 10.77
CA GLY A 72 5.60 -9.01 12.06
C GLY A 72 6.60 -7.84 12.04
N LYS A 73 6.86 -7.24 10.88
CA LYS A 73 7.77 -6.10 10.72
C LYS A 73 7.00 -4.80 10.50
N PHE A 74 7.53 -3.71 11.01
CA PHE A 74 7.05 -2.34 10.80
C PHE A 74 7.97 -1.53 9.89
N ASP A 75 9.20 -2.02 9.62
CA ASP A 75 10.17 -1.43 8.70
C ASP A 75 10.98 -2.54 8.03
N ASP A 76 11.86 -2.17 7.09
CA ASP A 76 12.69 -3.11 6.30
C ASP A 76 11.86 -4.25 5.69
N ILE A 77 10.67 -3.92 5.21
CA ILE A 77 9.77 -4.85 4.56
C ILE A 77 10.35 -5.20 3.20
N THR A 78 10.51 -6.50 2.96
CA THR A 78 11.07 -7.06 1.74
C THR A 78 9.99 -7.77 0.91
N ARG A 79 10.30 -8.08 -0.34
CA ARG A 79 9.45 -8.93 -1.20
C ARG A 79 9.07 -10.24 -0.52
N LYS A 80 10.02 -10.85 0.22
CA LYS A 80 9.76 -12.11 0.94
C LYS A 80 8.70 -11.94 2.03
N ASP A 81 8.67 -10.79 2.70
CA ASP A 81 7.66 -10.51 3.72
C ASP A 81 6.27 -10.33 3.08
N LEU A 82 6.19 -9.64 1.94
CA LEU A 82 4.96 -9.50 1.17
C LEU A 82 4.46 -10.87 0.65
N GLN A 83 5.36 -11.71 0.15
CA GLN A 83 5.04 -13.06 -0.29
C GLN A 83 4.55 -13.94 0.86
N ALA A 84 5.21 -13.90 2.02
CA ALA A 84 4.80 -14.65 3.21
C ALA A 84 3.39 -14.23 3.67
N PHE A 85 3.11 -12.93 3.67
CA PHE A 85 1.78 -12.40 3.95
C PHE A 85 0.75 -12.90 2.92
N ALA A 86 1.08 -12.88 1.64
CA ALA A 86 0.21 -13.34 0.57
C ALA A 86 -0.14 -14.83 0.71
N ILE A 87 0.85 -15.67 0.98
CA ILE A 87 0.67 -17.12 1.22
C ILE A 87 -0.29 -17.34 2.40
N SER A 88 -0.06 -16.68 3.53
CA SER A 88 -0.89 -16.84 4.73
C SER A 88 -2.33 -16.36 4.54
N ASN A 89 -2.59 -15.54 3.53
CA ASN A 89 -3.90 -15.00 3.18
C ASN A 89 -4.49 -15.57 1.87
N ASN A 90 -3.84 -16.58 1.27
CA ASN A 90 -4.23 -17.25 0.01
C ASN A 90 -4.32 -16.28 -1.19
N ILE A 91 -3.46 -15.28 -1.27
CA ILE A 91 -3.34 -14.40 -2.45
C ILE A 91 -2.46 -15.12 -3.48
N LYS A 92 -3.03 -15.44 -4.65
CA LYS A 92 -2.38 -16.32 -5.63
C LYS A 92 -1.40 -15.58 -6.54
N ASN A 93 -1.72 -14.34 -6.93
CA ASN A 93 -1.01 -13.52 -7.90
C ASN A 93 -0.13 -12.44 -7.23
N ALA A 94 0.44 -12.74 -6.07
CA ALA A 94 1.18 -11.77 -5.25
C ALA A 94 2.35 -11.12 -6.02
N ASN A 95 3.14 -11.91 -6.74
CA ASN A 95 4.28 -11.37 -7.50
C ASN A 95 3.84 -10.41 -8.60
N GLU A 96 2.79 -10.76 -9.35
CA GLU A 96 2.24 -9.91 -10.40
C GLU A 96 1.74 -8.56 -9.83
N ILE A 97 1.09 -8.60 -8.65
CA ILE A 97 0.64 -7.38 -7.96
C ILE A 97 1.84 -6.53 -7.54
N ILE A 98 2.87 -7.14 -6.94
CA ILE A 98 4.07 -6.42 -6.50
C ILE A 98 4.76 -5.77 -7.71
N ASP A 99 5.00 -6.54 -8.77
CA ASP A 99 5.68 -6.06 -9.98
C ASP A 99 4.90 -4.92 -10.64
N LYS A 100 3.58 -5.06 -10.74
CA LYS A 100 2.70 -4.01 -11.29
C LYS A 100 2.76 -2.73 -10.46
N VAL A 101 2.73 -2.83 -9.15
CA VAL A 101 2.82 -1.65 -8.26
C VAL A 101 4.17 -0.96 -8.44
N CYS A 102 5.28 -1.71 -8.46
CA CYS A 102 6.61 -1.15 -8.68
C CYS A 102 6.71 -0.48 -10.06
N GLU A 103 6.22 -1.12 -11.13
CA GLU A 103 6.19 -0.56 -12.48
C GLU A 103 5.42 0.77 -12.54
N VAL A 104 4.20 0.79 -12.00
CA VAL A 104 3.37 2.00 -12.02
C VAL A 104 4.01 3.10 -11.17
N THR A 105 4.52 2.77 -9.99
CA THR A 105 5.16 3.74 -9.10
C THR A 105 6.45 4.31 -9.70
N SER A 106 7.18 3.53 -10.50
CA SER A 106 8.39 4.04 -11.20
C SER A 106 8.08 5.19 -12.18
N LYS A 107 6.83 5.30 -12.65
CA LYS A 107 6.36 6.37 -13.53
C LYS A 107 5.92 7.62 -12.75
N TRP A 108 5.92 7.56 -11.41
CA TRP A 108 5.46 8.66 -10.56
C TRP A 108 6.16 9.99 -10.84
N PRO A 109 7.49 10.08 -11.10
CA PRO A 109 8.15 11.37 -11.38
C PRO A 109 7.55 12.09 -12.59
N GLU A 110 7.25 11.35 -13.66
CA GLU A 110 6.61 11.90 -14.86
C GLU A 110 5.18 12.33 -14.57
N MET A 111 4.41 11.48 -13.91
CA MET A 111 3.02 11.79 -13.52
C MET A 111 2.96 13.01 -12.61
N ALA A 112 3.81 13.09 -11.60
CA ALA A 112 3.89 14.20 -10.67
C ALA A 112 4.25 15.51 -11.39
N LYS A 113 5.22 15.48 -12.31
CA LYS A 113 5.60 16.62 -13.15
C LYS A 113 4.41 17.10 -14.00
N ASN A 114 3.68 16.17 -14.63
CA ASN A 114 2.51 16.50 -15.45
C ASN A 114 1.37 17.10 -14.62
N CYS A 115 1.30 16.78 -13.33
CA CYS A 115 0.36 17.38 -12.38
C CYS A 115 0.86 18.67 -11.73
N GLY A 116 2.01 19.20 -12.16
CA GLY A 116 2.55 20.46 -11.66
C GLY A 116 3.27 20.36 -10.31
N VAL A 117 3.65 19.14 -9.85
CA VAL A 117 4.45 19.00 -8.64
C VAL A 117 5.85 19.56 -8.87
N PRO A 118 6.37 20.45 -7.99
CA PRO A 118 7.71 21.01 -8.13
C PRO A 118 8.80 19.92 -8.16
N LYS A 119 9.82 20.14 -9.00
CA LYS A 119 10.91 19.17 -9.18
C LYS A 119 11.61 18.81 -7.87
N GLU A 120 11.84 19.80 -7.01
CA GLU A 120 12.48 19.61 -5.70
C GLU A 120 11.67 18.64 -4.81
N MET A 121 10.36 18.68 -4.92
CA MET A 121 9.47 17.76 -4.18
C MET A 121 9.52 16.35 -4.75
N ILE A 122 9.68 16.20 -6.06
CA ILE A 122 9.85 14.90 -6.72
C ILE A 122 11.19 14.29 -6.31
N ASP A 123 12.27 15.05 -6.47
CA ASP A 123 13.64 14.62 -6.17
C ASP A 123 13.82 14.26 -4.67
N ALA A 124 13.10 14.95 -3.77
CA ALA A 124 13.17 14.69 -2.33
C ALA A 124 12.44 13.39 -1.91
N ARG A 125 11.50 12.88 -2.69
CA ARG A 125 10.68 11.71 -2.32
C ARG A 125 11.10 10.43 -3.04
N LEU A 126 11.50 10.56 -4.30
CA LEU A 126 11.82 9.40 -5.15
C LEU A 126 12.87 8.44 -4.54
N PRO A 127 13.95 8.91 -3.88
CA PRO A 127 14.97 8.04 -3.30
C PRO A 127 14.43 7.12 -2.19
N TYR A 128 13.31 7.47 -1.58
CA TYR A 128 12.70 6.67 -0.51
C TYR A 128 11.73 5.61 -1.01
N MET A 129 11.27 5.70 -2.25
CA MET A 129 10.35 4.73 -2.81
C MET A 129 11.04 3.38 -3.07
N LEU A 130 10.38 2.28 -2.70
CA LEU A 130 10.95 0.93 -2.80
C LEU A 130 10.62 0.30 -4.16
N LEU A 131 11.16 0.87 -5.23
CA LEU A 131 10.85 0.46 -6.61
C LEU A 131 11.42 -0.91 -7.01
N ASN A 132 12.39 -1.43 -6.26
CA ASN A 132 13.09 -2.70 -6.51
C ASN A 132 12.90 -3.70 -5.37
N ILE A 133 11.78 -3.65 -4.69
CA ILE A 133 11.46 -4.55 -3.59
C ILE A 133 11.23 -5.99 -4.07
#